data_7cee0c48a9ad8c82b4e29b4e6b7e832d
#
_entry.id   7cee0c48a9ad8c82b4e29b4e6b7e832d
#
_cell.length_a   1.000
_cell.length_b   1.000
_cell.length_c   1.000
_cell.angle_alpha   90.00
_cell.angle_beta   90.00
_cell.angle_gamma   90.00
#
_symmetry.space_group_name_H-M   'P 1'
#
loop_
_entity.id
_entity.type
_entity.pdbx_description
1 polymer ?
#
loop_
_entity_poly.entity_id
_entity_poly.type
_entity_poly.pdbx_seq_one_letter_code
_entity_poly.pdbx_strand_id
1 'polypeptide(L)'
;MRKPGKQQLGLALSCIVCVIVALRNTNGLEGTEFSGGWLTGPLLSMTDIGTVLFVLALIVTFMYPRIAGAIGLVSSMLCLPLYLYFIAPVPFNQIFGFGHQFKVQPSGGFHWDRWAIAGVLTLAVTIYLSLRAFAVTSRTQIPDLG
;
A
#
# COMPACT_ATOMS: atom_id res chain seq x y z
N MET A 1 -15.75 -25.90 -8.93
CA MET A 1 -14.90 -24.75 -8.55
C MET A 1 -13.65 -24.76 -9.41
N ARG A 2 -13.37 -23.68 -10.18
CA ARG A 2 -12.09 -23.58 -10.92
C ARG A 2 -10.96 -23.38 -9.94
N LYS A 3 -9.85 -24.13 -10.13
CA LYS A 3 -8.62 -23.93 -9.32
C LYS A 3 -8.14 -22.47 -9.48
N PRO A 4 -7.80 -21.77 -8.39
CA PRO A 4 -7.29 -20.40 -8.49
C PRO A 4 -6.01 -20.37 -9.33
N GLY A 5 -5.94 -19.43 -10.26
CA GLY A 5 -4.76 -19.24 -11.08
C GLY A 5 -3.57 -18.73 -10.25
N LYS A 6 -2.34 -19.03 -10.69
CA LYS A 6 -1.10 -18.58 -10.01
C LYS A 6 -1.09 -17.06 -9.75
N GLN A 7 -1.70 -16.26 -10.62
CA GLN A 7 -1.80 -14.81 -10.47
C GLN A 7 -2.75 -14.39 -9.34
N GLN A 8 -3.90 -15.06 -9.21
CA GLN A 8 -4.85 -14.80 -8.13
C GLN A 8 -4.23 -15.14 -6.78
N LEU A 9 -3.50 -16.27 -6.72
CA LEU A 9 -2.80 -16.66 -5.50
C LEU A 9 -1.69 -15.65 -5.14
N GLY A 10 -0.93 -15.18 -6.12
CA GLY A 10 0.10 -14.16 -5.93
C GLY A 10 -0.49 -12.85 -5.41
N LEU A 11 -1.58 -12.36 -6.00
CA LEU A 11 -2.25 -11.14 -5.56
C LEU A 11 -2.83 -11.30 -4.15
N ALA A 12 -3.47 -12.41 -3.84
CA ALA A 12 -3.98 -12.70 -2.51
C ALA A 12 -2.86 -12.70 -1.46
N LEU A 13 -1.75 -13.38 -1.75
CA LEU A 13 -0.60 -13.42 -0.85
C LEU A 13 0.01 -12.04 -0.63
N SER A 14 0.16 -11.23 -1.70
CA SER A 14 0.68 -9.86 -1.57
C SER A 14 -0.25 -8.98 -0.73
N CYS A 15 -1.57 -9.09 -0.87
CA CYS A 15 -2.52 -8.38 -0.02
C CYS A 15 -2.37 -8.77 1.45
N ILE A 16 -2.21 -10.05 1.77
CA ILE A 16 -1.97 -10.53 3.15
C ILE A 16 -0.70 -9.89 3.73
N VAL A 17 0.40 -9.92 2.97
CA VAL A 17 1.66 -9.32 3.41
C VAL A 17 1.52 -7.82 3.61
N CYS A 18 0.81 -7.10 2.71
CA CYS A 18 0.53 -5.67 2.86
C CYS A 18 -0.25 -5.37 4.14
N VAL A 19 -1.28 -6.17 4.48
CA VAL A 19 -2.05 -6.02 5.73
C VAL A 19 -1.13 -6.19 6.94
N ILE A 20 -0.31 -7.24 6.97
CA ILE A 20 0.61 -7.49 8.10
C ILE A 20 1.60 -6.33 8.28
N VAL A 21 2.20 -5.86 7.17
CA VAL A 21 3.17 -4.77 7.20
C VAL A 21 2.49 -3.45 7.59
N ALA A 22 1.28 -3.17 7.09
CA ALA A 22 0.52 -1.98 7.45
C ALA A 22 0.19 -1.97 8.94
N LEU A 23 -0.39 -3.05 9.48
CA LEU A 23 -0.69 -3.18 10.90
C LEU A 23 0.56 -3.04 11.78
N ARG A 24 1.70 -3.55 11.33
CA ARG A 24 2.96 -3.41 12.07
C ARG A 24 3.45 -1.97 12.09
N ASN A 25 3.31 -1.24 10.98
CA ASN A 25 3.71 0.16 10.90
C ASN A 25 2.77 1.07 11.70
N THR A 26 1.46 0.86 11.65
CA THR A 26 0.48 1.66 12.41
C THR A 26 0.63 1.42 13.92
N ASN A 27 0.72 0.16 14.37
CA ASN A 27 0.93 -0.15 15.78
C ASN A 27 2.27 0.35 16.34
N GLY A 28 3.29 0.49 15.49
CA GLY A 28 4.58 1.07 15.87
C GLY A 28 4.52 2.57 16.16
N LEU A 29 3.46 3.26 15.68
CA LEU A 29 3.24 4.70 15.90
C LEU A 29 2.40 4.97 17.16
N GLU A 30 1.58 4.04 17.59
CA GLU A 30 0.80 4.15 18.81
C GLU A 30 1.79 4.20 20.00
N GLY A 31 1.92 5.37 20.60
CA GLY A 31 2.79 5.59 21.75
C GLY A 31 4.15 6.23 21.45
N THR A 32 4.44 6.60 20.20
CA THR A 32 5.58 7.45 19.87
C THR A 32 5.19 8.93 19.90
N GLU A 33 6.17 9.82 20.09
CA GLU A 33 5.98 11.28 20.06
C GLU A 33 5.41 11.79 18.71
N PHE A 34 5.36 10.94 17.72
CA PHE A 34 4.75 11.19 16.41
C PHE A 34 3.21 11.24 16.44
N SER A 35 2.58 10.74 17.49
CA SER A 35 1.11 10.66 17.60
C SER A 35 0.41 12.02 17.73
N GLY A 36 1.14 13.11 17.91
CA GLY A 36 0.60 14.47 18.14
C GLY A 36 0.60 15.41 16.94
N GLY A 37 1.13 15.01 15.78
CA GLY A 37 1.17 15.86 14.59
C GLY A 37 -0.15 15.84 13.81
N TRP A 38 -0.64 17.00 13.38
CA TRP A 38 -1.87 17.10 12.58
C TRP A 38 -1.81 16.29 11.25
N LEU A 39 -0.61 16.01 10.76
CA LEU A 39 -0.38 15.22 9.55
C LEU A 39 -0.42 13.70 9.79
N THR A 40 -0.03 13.26 10.98
CA THR A 40 -0.04 11.83 11.32
C THR A 40 -1.45 11.26 11.34
N GLY A 41 -2.43 12.02 11.82
CA GLY A 41 -3.83 11.62 11.78
C GLY A 41 -4.32 11.28 10.37
N PRO A 42 -4.25 12.18 9.37
CA PRO A 42 -4.62 11.90 8.00
C PRO A 42 -3.84 10.75 7.36
N LEU A 43 -2.52 10.66 7.56
CA LEU A 43 -1.70 9.58 7.00
C LEU A 43 -2.06 8.22 7.60
N LEU A 44 -2.31 8.15 8.90
CA LEU A 44 -2.79 6.94 9.57
C LEU A 44 -4.17 6.55 9.04
N SER A 45 -5.11 7.48 8.98
CA SER A 45 -6.46 7.21 8.46
C SER A 45 -6.43 6.70 7.01
N MET A 46 -5.59 7.27 6.15
CA MET A 46 -5.40 6.79 4.78
C MET A 46 -4.86 5.36 4.77
N THR A 47 -3.92 5.05 5.64
CA THR A 47 -3.32 3.71 5.74
C THR A 47 -4.32 2.71 6.31
N ASP A 48 -5.13 3.08 7.29
CA ASP A 48 -6.18 2.23 7.84
C ASP A 48 -7.24 1.89 6.78
N ILE A 49 -7.71 2.90 6.04
CA ILE A 49 -8.61 2.69 4.89
C ILE A 49 -7.97 1.77 3.86
N GLY A 50 -6.70 2.03 3.50
CA GLY A 50 -5.93 1.19 2.58
C GLY A 50 -5.83 -0.26 3.07
N THR A 51 -5.61 -0.46 4.37
CA THR A 51 -5.53 -1.80 4.99
C THR A 51 -6.87 -2.54 4.89
N VAL A 52 -7.98 -1.87 5.20
CA VAL A 52 -9.33 -2.45 5.03
C VAL A 52 -9.59 -2.81 3.57
N LEU A 53 -9.19 -1.95 2.64
CA LEU A 53 -9.32 -2.23 1.21
C LEU A 53 -8.44 -3.41 0.75
N PHE A 54 -7.25 -3.64 1.33
CA PHE A 54 -6.47 -4.85 1.05
C PHE A 54 -7.19 -6.12 1.50
N VAL A 55 -7.86 -6.10 2.65
CA VAL A 55 -8.70 -7.22 3.10
C VAL A 55 -9.85 -7.46 2.12
N LEU A 56 -10.50 -6.40 1.66
CA LEU A 56 -11.55 -6.50 0.65
C LEU A 56 -11.01 -7.04 -0.68
N ALA A 57 -9.86 -6.56 -1.15
CA ALA A 57 -9.19 -7.07 -2.34
C ALA A 57 -8.89 -8.56 -2.23
N LEU A 58 -8.42 -9.02 -1.06
CA LEU A 58 -8.17 -10.43 -0.77
C LEU A 58 -9.43 -11.28 -0.96
N ILE A 59 -10.56 -10.85 -0.37
CA ILE A 59 -11.85 -11.56 -0.47
C ILE A 59 -12.32 -11.64 -1.92
N VAL A 60 -12.22 -10.54 -2.65
CA VAL A 60 -12.74 -10.42 -4.03
C VAL A 60 -11.80 -11.09 -5.06
N THR A 61 -10.53 -11.32 -4.73
CA THR A 61 -9.51 -11.84 -5.68
C THR A 61 -9.93 -13.13 -6.37
N PHE A 62 -10.60 -14.02 -5.66
CA PHE A 62 -10.99 -15.33 -6.21
C PHE A 62 -12.23 -15.28 -7.09
N MET A 63 -13.10 -14.28 -6.91
CA MET A 63 -14.33 -14.11 -7.68
C MET A 63 -14.13 -13.14 -8.85
N TYR A 64 -13.53 -11.99 -8.59
CA TYR A 64 -13.41 -10.87 -9.52
C TYR A 64 -11.99 -10.29 -9.52
N PRO A 65 -11.00 -10.95 -10.17
CA PRO A 65 -9.60 -10.56 -10.11
C PRO A 65 -9.31 -9.15 -10.64
N ARG A 66 -10.12 -8.63 -11.58
CA ARG A 66 -10.01 -7.25 -12.06
C ARG A 66 -10.37 -6.23 -10.98
N ILE A 67 -11.50 -6.48 -10.30
CA ILE A 67 -11.98 -5.59 -9.24
C ILE A 67 -10.99 -5.62 -8.08
N ALA A 68 -10.50 -6.81 -7.72
CA ALA A 68 -9.46 -6.97 -6.72
C ALA A 68 -8.17 -6.21 -7.08
N GLY A 69 -7.75 -6.27 -8.35
CA GLY A 69 -6.61 -5.49 -8.84
C GLY A 69 -6.84 -3.98 -8.72
N ALA A 70 -8.04 -3.48 -9.06
CA ALA A 70 -8.38 -2.06 -8.89
C ALA A 70 -8.32 -1.64 -7.42
N ILE A 71 -8.94 -2.42 -6.54
CA ILE A 71 -8.94 -2.18 -5.10
C ILE A 71 -7.49 -2.23 -4.56
N GLY A 72 -6.68 -3.21 -4.97
CA GLY A 72 -5.28 -3.33 -4.58
C GLY A 72 -4.42 -2.12 -4.99
N LEU A 73 -4.66 -1.54 -6.19
CA LEU A 73 -4.01 -0.31 -6.62
C LEU A 73 -4.39 0.88 -5.75
N VAL A 74 -5.69 1.09 -5.50
CA VAL A 74 -6.16 2.18 -4.63
C VAL A 74 -5.61 2.02 -3.22
N SER A 75 -5.64 0.81 -2.65
CA SER A 75 -5.06 0.52 -1.34
C SER A 75 -3.58 0.87 -1.28
N SER A 76 -2.82 0.49 -2.32
CA SER A 76 -1.38 0.78 -2.40
C SER A 76 -1.11 2.28 -2.43
N MET A 77 -1.91 3.06 -3.17
CA MET A 77 -1.78 4.51 -3.23
C MET A 77 -2.10 5.19 -1.88
N LEU A 78 -3.04 4.64 -1.12
CA LEU A 78 -3.39 5.16 0.20
C LEU A 78 -2.32 4.87 1.27
N CYS A 79 -1.66 3.71 1.19
CA CYS A 79 -0.62 3.34 2.15
C CYS A 79 0.76 3.95 1.83
N LEU A 80 1.04 4.24 0.56
CA LEU A 80 2.35 4.71 0.10
C LEU A 80 2.83 5.98 0.80
N PRO A 81 2.01 7.04 1.00
CA PRO A 81 2.46 8.28 1.63
C PRO A 81 3.03 8.08 3.04
N LEU A 82 2.43 7.20 3.85
CA LEU A 82 2.92 6.92 5.20
C LEU A 82 4.32 6.29 5.16
N TYR A 83 4.54 5.31 4.28
CA TYR A 83 5.85 4.65 4.17
C TYR A 83 6.93 5.59 3.64
N LEU A 84 6.59 6.44 2.66
CA LEU A 84 7.51 7.46 2.16
C LEU A 84 7.86 8.50 3.24
N TYR A 85 6.89 8.88 4.05
CA TYR A 85 7.10 9.76 5.18
C TYR A 85 8.11 9.17 6.19
N PHE A 86 8.02 7.87 6.50
CA PHE A 86 8.99 7.22 7.40
C PHE A 86 10.40 7.10 6.81
N ILE A 87 10.52 6.84 5.50
CA ILE A 87 11.82 6.67 4.85
C ILE A 87 12.50 8.02 4.64
N ALA A 88 11.74 9.03 4.24
CA ALA A 88 12.26 10.32 3.82
C ALA A 88 11.42 11.49 4.38
N PRO A 89 11.38 11.71 5.70
CA PRO A 89 10.51 12.71 6.31
C PRO A 89 10.85 14.13 5.86
N VAL A 90 12.13 14.47 5.68
CA VAL A 90 12.55 15.81 5.26
C VAL A 90 12.15 16.12 3.82
N PRO A 91 12.51 15.31 2.81
CA PRO A 91 12.03 15.52 1.45
C PRO A 91 10.50 15.51 1.33
N PHE A 92 9.83 14.61 2.05
CA PHE A 92 8.37 14.54 2.05
C PHE A 92 7.74 15.85 2.53
N ASN A 93 8.22 16.39 3.65
CA ASN A 93 7.75 17.67 4.19
C ASN A 93 8.06 18.85 3.26
N GLN A 94 9.19 18.85 2.56
CA GLN A 94 9.54 19.90 1.60
C GLN A 94 8.61 19.88 0.39
N ILE A 95 8.28 18.70 -0.15
CA ILE A 95 7.42 18.55 -1.32
C ILE A 95 5.97 18.93 -1.00
N PHE A 96 5.47 18.52 0.16
CA PHE A 96 4.06 18.73 0.54
C PHE A 96 3.84 19.99 1.38
N GLY A 97 4.85 20.85 1.58
CA GLY A 97 4.70 22.14 2.24
C GLY A 97 4.46 22.11 3.76
N PHE A 98 4.68 20.96 4.40
CA PHE A 98 4.42 20.75 5.82
C PHE A 98 5.59 21.15 6.73
N GLY A 99 6.57 21.91 6.21
CA GLY A 99 7.91 22.10 6.76
C GLY A 99 8.05 22.79 8.13
N HIS A 100 6.98 23.27 8.75
CA HIS A 100 7.12 24.11 9.95
C HIS A 100 6.68 23.48 11.27
N GLN A 101 6.17 22.24 11.29
CA GLN A 101 5.54 21.70 12.50
C GLN A 101 6.27 20.54 13.19
N PHE A 102 7.38 20.06 12.65
CA PHE A 102 8.10 18.95 13.27
C PHE A 102 9.29 19.47 14.08
N LYS A 103 9.15 19.49 15.41
CA LYS A 103 10.25 19.78 16.35
C LYS A 103 11.29 18.64 16.43
N VAL A 104 11.04 17.53 15.82
CA VAL A 104 12.02 16.43 15.74
C VAL A 104 12.90 16.68 14.53
N GLN A 105 14.11 17.17 14.76
CA GLN A 105 15.14 17.16 13.75
C GLN A 105 15.56 15.71 13.52
N PRO A 106 15.19 15.07 12.42
CA PRO A 106 15.78 13.81 12.07
C PRO A 106 17.23 14.09 11.75
N SER A 107 18.13 13.49 12.47
CA SER A 107 19.55 13.47 12.17
C SER A 107 19.75 12.75 10.84
N GLY A 108 19.75 13.50 9.74
CA GLY A 108 19.94 12.97 8.39
C GLY A 108 18.62 12.75 7.62
N GLY A 109 18.63 13.10 6.34
CA GLY A 109 17.46 13.16 5.46
C GLY A 109 16.76 11.82 5.16
N PHE A 110 17.34 10.67 5.55
CA PHE A 110 16.79 9.34 5.33
C PHE A 110 16.85 8.50 6.59
N HIS A 111 15.72 7.87 6.94
CA HIS A 111 15.63 6.91 8.02
C HIS A 111 15.47 5.51 7.44
N TRP A 112 16.41 4.59 7.75
CA TRP A 112 16.35 3.20 7.32
C TRP A 112 15.40 2.40 8.23
N ASP A 113 14.12 2.72 8.21
CA ASP A 113 13.12 1.90 8.88
C ASP A 113 12.86 0.64 8.05
N ARG A 114 13.21 -0.52 8.63
CA ARG A 114 13.06 -1.83 7.98
C ARG A 114 11.61 -2.11 7.58
N TRP A 115 10.65 -1.70 8.40
CA TRP A 115 9.25 -1.94 8.14
C TRP A 115 8.68 -1.01 7.07
N ALA A 116 9.12 0.24 7.04
CA ALA A 116 8.73 1.16 5.98
C ALA A 116 9.30 0.73 4.62
N ILE A 117 10.56 0.27 4.59
CA ILE A 117 11.17 -0.29 3.37
C ILE A 117 10.43 -1.55 2.93
N ALA A 118 10.13 -2.48 3.84
CA ALA A 118 9.32 -3.65 3.54
C ALA A 118 7.93 -3.24 3.00
N GLY A 119 7.33 -2.18 3.56
CA GLY A 119 6.09 -1.60 3.08
C GLY A 119 6.16 -1.17 1.62
N VAL A 120 7.15 -0.35 1.26
CA VAL A 120 7.32 0.11 -0.14
C VAL A 120 7.54 -1.05 -1.09
N LEU A 121 8.38 -2.03 -0.72
CA LEU A 121 8.63 -3.21 -1.56
C LEU A 121 7.38 -4.05 -1.76
N THR A 122 6.61 -4.30 -0.71
CA THR A 122 5.36 -5.08 -0.81
C THR A 122 4.31 -4.33 -1.63
N LEU A 123 4.20 -3.00 -1.49
CA LEU A 123 3.32 -2.20 -2.33
C LEU A 123 3.72 -2.26 -3.81
N ALA A 124 5.02 -2.17 -4.12
CA ALA A 124 5.51 -2.28 -5.49
C ALA A 124 5.13 -3.63 -6.13
N VAL A 125 5.29 -4.74 -5.39
CA VAL A 125 4.86 -6.06 -5.83
C VAL A 125 3.36 -6.12 -6.04
N THR A 126 2.57 -5.56 -5.12
CA THR A 126 1.10 -5.55 -5.20
C THR A 126 0.63 -4.72 -6.39
N ILE A 127 1.21 -3.56 -6.64
CA ILE A 127 0.93 -2.72 -7.81
C ILE A 127 1.22 -3.51 -9.10
N TYR A 128 2.38 -4.16 -9.19
CA TYR A 128 2.74 -4.98 -10.35
C TYR A 128 1.73 -6.10 -10.60
N LEU A 129 1.36 -6.86 -9.57
CA LEU A 129 0.39 -7.96 -9.68
C LEU A 129 -1.01 -7.45 -10.03
N SER A 130 -1.42 -6.31 -9.48
CA SER A 130 -2.68 -5.64 -9.77
C SER A 130 -2.75 -5.20 -11.24
N LEU A 131 -1.72 -4.55 -11.75
CA LEU A 131 -1.63 -4.16 -13.16
C LEU A 131 -1.67 -5.39 -14.08
N ARG A 132 -1.01 -6.47 -13.69
CA ARG A 132 -1.04 -7.72 -14.43
C ARG A 132 -2.42 -8.38 -14.47
N ALA A 133 -3.18 -8.28 -13.38
CA ALA A 133 -4.56 -8.76 -13.33
C ALA A 133 -5.46 -8.02 -14.34
N PHE A 134 -5.20 -6.73 -14.61
CA PHE A 134 -5.85 -5.99 -15.69
C PHE A 134 -5.44 -6.48 -17.08
N ALA A 135 -4.14 -6.61 -17.34
CA ALA A 135 -3.60 -6.89 -18.68
C ALA A 135 -4.04 -8.26 -19.23
N VAL A 136 -4.05 -9.29 -18.38
CA VAL A 136 -4.40 -10.67 -18.82
C VAL A 136 -5.87 -10.76 -19.25
N THR A 137 -6.75 -10.04 -18.59
CA THR A 137 -8.18 -10.13 -18.90
C THR A 137 -8.58 -9.31 -20.15
N SER A 138 -7.75 -8.34 -20.55
CA SER A 138 -7.99 -7.58 -21.80
C SER A 138 -7.77 -8.42 -23.04
N ARG A 139 -6.86 -9.39 -22.98
CA ARG A 139 -6.57 -10.28 -24.12
C ARG A 139 -7.65 -11.35 -24.39
N THR A 140 -8.43 -11.71 -23.39
CA THR A 140 -9.49 -12.73 -23.54
C THR A 140 -10.81 -12.20 -24.07
N GLN A 141 -10.94 -10.87 -24.30
CA GLN A 141 -12.16 -10.24 -24.79
C GLN A 141 -12.11 -9.79 -26.26
N ILE A 142 -11.04 -10.08 -27.00
CA ILE A 142 -11.06 -9.92 -28.45
C ILE A 142 -11.60 -11.23 -29.01
N PRO A 143 -12.88 -11.31 -29.42
CA PRO A 143 -13.35 -12.44 -30.20
C PRO A 143 -12.61 -12.37 -31.52
N ASP A 144 -12.03 -13.49 -31.95
CA ASP A 144 -11.54 -13.65 -33.32
C ASP A 144 -12.68 -13.28 -34.28
N LEU A 145 -12.63 -12.05 -34.79
CA LEU A 145 -13.39 -11.64 -35.97
C LEU A 145 -12.61 -12.20 -37.16
N GLY A 146 -12.74 -13.50 -37.36
CA GLY A 146 -12.39 -14.21 -38.58
C GLY A 146 -13.59 -14.37 -39.49
#